data_326040d5b2a7883d161160ff50d3adad
#
_entry.id   326040d5b2a7883d161160ff50d3adad
#
_cell.length_a   1.000
_cell.length_b   1.000
_cell.length_c   1.000
_cell.angle_alpha   90.00
_cell.angle_beta   90.00
_cell.angle_gamma   90.00
#
_symmetry.space_group_name_H-M   'P 1'
#
loop_
_entity.id
_entity.type
_entity.pdbx_description
1 polymer ?
#
loop_
_entity_poly.entity_id
_entity_poly.type
_entity_poly.pdbx_seq_one_letter_code
_entity_poly.pdbx_strand_id
1 'polypeptide(L)'
;MTLPILTALPGERRGYVDGPNGQIHYRSHGEGPPVLLVHQAPWASIQFRHALPRIAAAGFRAIAIDLPGHGMSDPPSRPAISVYAAALEALLRSLGLSQAIVVGHRGGALAAGRLAAMHPGLAAGLILDNAPFFSAEERAARVGRFPDRQDIAPDGSHLTDRWTWVRRVGDPDWSDETVHIATLTYFMHGPWKEHGHSAIPEHDFHPDVAQIRCPTLIVASRTDPIFDSGRRLQAARPDWEYAELPGGPGMVLDRIEEWIAPVIGFIRKNSVSIQ
;
A
#
# COMPACT_ATOMS: atom_id res chain seq x y z
N MET A 1 -15.61 -21.85 -5.43
CA MET A 1 -15.53 -21.21 -6.77
C MET A 1 -14.85 -19.87 -6.56
N THR A 2 -13.61 -19.72 -7.02
CA THR A 2 -12.85 -18.49 -6.86
C THR A 2 -13.40 -17.45 -7.84
N LEU A 3 -13.83 -16.28 -7.35
CA LEU A 3 -14.27 -15.19 -8.22
C LEU A 3 -13.09 -14.72 -9.08
N PRO A 4 -13.31 -14.34 -10.34
CA PRO A 4 -12.27 -13.74 -11.15
C PRO A 4 -11.66 -12.52 -10.43
N ILE A 5 -10.34 -12.39 -10.44
CA ILE A 5 -9.61 -11.35 -9.72
C ILE A 5 -10.08 -9.94 -10.08
N LEU A 6 -10.45 -9.70 -11.33
CA LEU A 6 -10.93 -8.41 -11.81
C LEU A 6 -12.41 -8.17 -11.53
N THR A 7 -13.14 -9.15 -11.00
CA THR A 7 -14.55 -8.95 -10.65
C THR A 7 -14.65 -8.29 -9.28
N ALA A 8 -15.53 -7.29 -9.15
CA ALA A 8 -15.85 -6.71 -7.87
C ALA A 8 -16.44 -7.75 -6.92
N LEU A 9 -16.05 -7.71 -5.65
CA LEU A 9 -16.68 -8.53 -4.62
C LEU A 9 -18.11 -8.03 -4.37
N PRO A 10 -19.02 -8.89 -3.87
CA PRO A 10 -20.35 -8.43 -3.46
C PRO A 10 -20.25 -7.24 -2.49
N GLY A 11 -20.93 -6.13 -2.82
CA GLY A 11 -20.87 -4.88 -2.04
C GLY A 11 -19.69 -3.96 -2.36
N GLU A 12 -18.69 -4.42 -3.11
CA GLU A 12 -17.60 -3.57 -3.57
C GLU A 12 -18.06 -2.63 -4.69
N ARG A 13 -17.63 -1.38 -4.62
CA ARG A 13 -17.79 -0.38 -5.68
C ARG A 13 -16.41 0.02 -6.20
N ARG A 14 -16.35 0.43 -7.46
CA ARG A 14 -15.16 0.98 -8.11
C ARG A 14 -15.48 2.32 -8.71
N GLY A 15 -14.51 3.20 -8.76
CA GLY A 15 -14.68 4.53 -9.34
C GLY A 15 -13.36 5.16 -9.72
N TYR A 16 -13.48 6.31 -10.34
CA TYR A 16 -12.38 7.17 -10.71
C TYR A 16 -12.62 8.57 -10.14
N VAL A 17 -11.55 9.24 -9.80
CA VAL A 17 -11.53 10.68 -9.51
C VAL A 17 -10.44 11.35 -10.33
N ASP A 18 -10.58 12.64 -10.60
CA ASP A 18 -9.52 13.41 -11.22
C ASP A 18 -8.42 13.70 -10.19
N GLY A 19 -7.19 13.43 -10.58
CA GLY A 19 -5.99 13.68 -9.80
C GLY A 19 -5.01 14.60 -10.52
N PRO A 20 -3.91 14.99 -9.87
CA PRO A 20 -2.94 15.93 -10.44
C PRO A 20 -2.20 15.38 -11.68
N ASN A 21 -2.26 14.08 -11.92
CA ASN A 21 -1.55 13.42 -13.03
C ASN A 21 -2.50 12.60 -13.94
N GLY A 22 -3.80 12.86 -13.92
CA GLY A 22 -4.81 12.09 -14.62
C GLY A 22 -5.78 11.41 -13.68
N GLN A 23 -6.51 10.41 -14.17
CA GLN A 23 -7.54 9.72 -13.40
C GLN A 23 -6.94 8.74 -12.38
N ILE A 24 -7.48 8.74 -11.19
CA ILE A 24 -7.11 7.84 -10.09
C ILE A 24 -8.24 6.85 -9.87
N HIS A 25 -7.95 5.58 -10.07
CA HIS A 25 -8.88 4.49 -9.78
C HIS A 25 -8.87 4.15 -8.29
N TYR A 26 -10.04 3.78 -7.77
CA TYR A 26 -10.17 3.25 -6.41
C TYR A 26 -11.25 2.17 -6.32
N ARG A 27 -11.14 1.34 -5.29
CA ARG A 27 -12.14 0.37 -4.83
C ARG A 27 -12.67 0.81 -3.48
N SER A 28 -13.95 0.58 -3.21
CA SER A 28 -14.56 0.95 -1.93
C SER A 28 -15.55 -0.11 -1.49
N HIS A 29 -15.64 -0.36 -0.19
CA HIS A 29 -16.57 -1.31 0.42
C HIS A 29 -17.07 -0.79 1.76
N GLY A 30 -18.37 -0.96 2.03
CA GLY A 30 -19.00 -0.51 3.28
C GLY A 30 -19.25 0.99 3.36
N GLU A 31 -19.76 1.40 4.51
CA GLU A 31 -20.09 2.77 4.86
C GLU A 31 -19.56 3.09 6.27
N GLY A 32 -19.59 4.36 6.68
CA GLY A 32 -19.07 4.81 7.98
C GLY A 32 -17.74 5.56 7.87
N PRO A 33 -17.00 5.72 8.97
CA PRO A 33 -15.73 6.44 8.98
C PRO A 33 -14.73 5.87 7.96
N PRO A 34 -14.06 6.72 7.16
CA PRO A 34 -13.23 6.25 6.06
C PRO A 34 -11.88 5.68 6.52
N VAL A 35 -11.47 4.59 5.87
CA VAL A 35 -10.17 3.96 5.98
C VAL A 35 -9.56 3.87 4.58
N LEU A 36 -8.47 4.61 4.33
CA LEU A 36 -7.75 4.62 3.06
C LEU A 36 -6.61 3.62 3.09
N LEU A 37 -6.60 2.69 2.14
CA LEU A 37 -5.62 1.62 2.00
C LEU A 37 -4.70 1.91 0.80
N VAL A 38 -3.39 1.93 1.03
CA VAL A 38 -2.37 2.32 0.04
C VAL A 38 -1.41 1.15 -0.18
N HIS A 39 -1.43 0.58 -1.38
CA HIS A 39 -0.69 -0.63 -1.75
C HIS A 39 0.81 -0.42 -1.89
N GLN A 40 1.57 -1.52 -1.87
CA GLN A 40 3.00 -1.53 -2.20
C GLN A 40 3.23 -1.47 -3.74
N ALA A 41 4.40 -1.00 -4.16
CA ALA A 41 4.87 -1.22 -5.53
C ALA A 41 5.42 -2.67 -5.66
N PRO A 42 5.21 -3.36 -6.77
CA PRO A 42 4.46 -3.03 -7.98
C PRO A 42 3.01 -3.56 -7.97
N TRP A 43 2.32 -3.46 -6.90
CA TRP A 43 0.96 -3.98 -6.75
C TRP A 43 -0.09 -2.90 -7.08
N ALA A 44 -1.36 -3.20 -6.80
CA ALA A 44 -2.50 -2.32 -7.01
C ALA A 44 -3.52 -2.50 -5.88
N SER A 45 -4.61 -1.75 -5.87
CA SER A 45 -5.69 -1.82 -4.87
C SER A 45 -6.24 -3.23 -4.63
N ILE A 46 -6.12 -4.12 -5.62
CA ILE A 46 -6.51 -5.53 -5.53
C ILE A 46 -5.79 -6.28 -4.40
N GLN A 47 -4.63 -5.78 -3.95
CA GLN A 47 -3.94 -6.30 -2.78
C GLN A 47 -4.83 -6.37 -1.54
N PHE A 48 -5.78 -5.44 -1.42
CA PHE A 48 -6.65 -5.33 -0.25
C PHE A 48 -8.02 -6.02 -0.44
N ARG A 49 -8.17 -6.90 -1.44
CA ARG A 49 -9.45 -7.55 -1.73
C ARG A 49 -10.05 -8.31 -0.54
N HIS A 50 -9.20 -8.89 0.31
CA HIS A 50 -9.65 -9.60 1.51
C HIS A 50 -9.82 -8.66 2.73
N ALA A 51 -9.13 -7.53 2.74
CA ALA A 51 -9.24 -6.52 3.79
C ALA A 51 -10.50 -5.65 3.66
N LEU A 52 -10.87 -5.27 2.43
CA LEU A 52 -12.02 -4.40 2.16
C LEU A 52 -13.32 -4.89 2.83
N PRO A 53 -13.78 -6.14 2.63
CA PRO A 53 -15.02 -6.62 3.25
C PRO A 53 -14.91 -6.76 4.78
N ARG A 54 -13.73 -7.03 5.33
CA ARG A 54 -13.52 -7.17 6.78
C ARG A 54 -13.57 -5.82 7.50
N ILE A 55 -12.96 -4.80 6.90
CA ILE A 55 -13.04 -3.42 7.40
C ILE A 55 -14.48 -2.92 7.31
N ALA A 56 -15.18 -3.22 6.21
CA ALA A 56 -16.59 -2.88 6.04
C ALA A 56 -17.48 -3.57 7.09
N ALA A 57 -17.27 -4.87 7.35
CA ALA A 57 -17.97 -5.62 8.39
C ALA A 57 -17.69 -5.09 9.81
N ALA A 58 -16.58 -4.39 10.01
CA ALA A 58 -16.25 -3.72 11.27
C ALA A 58 -16.93 -2.34 11.42
N GLY A 59 -17.72 -1.87 10.43
CA GLY A 59 -18.48 -0.62 10.45
C GLY A 59 -17.77 0.58 9.83
N PHE A 60 -16.79 0.36 8.95
CA PHE A 60 -16.00 1.40 8.31
C PHE A 60 -16.16 1.39 6.79
N ARG A 61 -15.96 2.54 6.15
CA ARG A 61 -15.84 2.64 4.69
C ARG A 61 -14.38 2.39 4.29
N ALA A 62 -14.08 1.20 3.84
CA ALA A 62 -12.77 0.85 3.30
C ALA A 62 -12.62 1.39 1.87
N ILE A 63 -11.51 2.06 1.56
CA ILE A 63 -11.20 2.63 0.25
C ILE A 63 -9.77 2.23 -0.09
N ALA A 64 -9.55 1.50 -1.18
CA ALA A 64 -8.23 1.12 -1.66
C ALA A 64 -7.93 1.85 -2.98
N ILE A 65 -6.87 2.64 -3.00
CA ILE A 65 -6.41 3.39 -4.17
C ILE A 65 -5.53 2.53 -5.06
N ASP A 66 -5.58 2.74 -6.38
CA ASP A 66 -4.46 2.45 -7.26
C ASP A 66 -3.58 3.71 -7.33
N LEU A 67 -2.33 3.61 -6.88
CA LEU A 67 -1.38 4.71 -6.96
C LEU A 67 -1.12 5.11 -8.42
N PRO A 68 -0.79 6.37 -8.73
CA PRO A 68 -0.50 6.80 -10.09
C PRO A 68 0.50 5.88 -10.80
N GLY A 69 0.12 5.39 -11.99
CA GLY A 69 0.90 4.45 -12.78
C GLY A 69 0.82 2.99 -12.32
N HIS A 70 -0.09 2.66 -11.42
CA HIS A 70 -0.35 1.30 -10.95
C HIS A 70 -1.82 0.94 -11.20
N GLY A 71 -2.08 -0.34 -11.42
CA GLY A 71 -3.44 -0.82 -11.63
C GLY A 71 -4.14 -0.12 -12.79
N MET A 72 -5.22 0.59 -12.48
CA MET A 72 -6.07 1.28 -13.45
C MET A 72 -5.93 2.81 -13.38
N SER A 73 -4.97 3.34 -12.61
CA SER A 73 -4.70 4.78 -12.52
C SER A 73 -3.73 5.26 -13.59
N ASP A 74 -3.96 6.49 -14.09
CA ASP A 74 -3.07 7.11 -15.07
C ASP A 74 -1.65 7.32 -14.50
N PRO A 75 -0.60 7.19 -15.35
CA PRO A 75 0.77 7.36 -14.90
C PRO A 75 1.18 8.83 -14.83
N PRO A 76 1.95 9.25 -13.80
CA PRO A 76 2.63 10.54 -13.82
C PRO A 76 3.84 10.49 -14.77
N SER A 77 4.41 11.64 -15.06
CA SER A 77 5.64 11.72 -15.85
C SER A 77 6.83 11.02 -15.18
N ARG A 78 6.86 11.01 -13.85
CA ARG A 78 7.89 10.34 -13.04
C ARG A 78 7.27 9.82 -11.73
N PRO A 79 7.61 8.59 -11.30
CA PRO A 79 7.22 8.09 -9.99
C PRO A 79 7.96 8.85 -8.88
N ALA A 80 7.22 9.28 -7.85
CA ALA A 80 7.78 9.88 -6.64
C ALA A 80 6.80 9.74 -5.47
N ILE A 81 7.31 9.63 -4.25
CA ILE A 81 6.47 9.53 -3.05
C ILE A 81 5.60 10.78 -2.87
N SER A 82 6.11 11.97 -3.23
CA SER A 82 5.32 13.21 -3.21
C SER A 82 4.15 13.20 -4.20
N VAL A 83 4.32 12.60 -5.37
CA VAL A 83 3.26 12.41 -6.37
C VAL A 83 2.19 11.45 -5.84
N TYR A 84 2.61 10.37 -5.19
CA TYR A 84 1.69 9.42 -4.59
C TYR A 84 0.90 10.04 -3.43
N ALA A 85 1.57 10.81 -2.55
CA ALA A 85 0.89 11.52 -1.46
C ALA A 85 -0.13 12.55 -1.98
N ALA A 86 0.18 13.29 -3.06
CA ALA A 86 -0.74 14.22 -3.69
C ALA A 86 -1.97 13.50 -4.30
N ALA A 87 -1.80 12.28 -4.80
CA ALA A 87 -2.92 11.46 -5.28
C ALA A 87 -3.83 11.00 -4.13
N LEU A 88 -3.27 10.67 -2.95
CA LEU A 88 -4.07 10.34 -1.76
C LEU A 88 -4.90 11.55 -1.32
N GLU A 89 -4.30 12.74 -1.27
CA GLU A 89 -5.00 13.98 -0.96
C GLU A 89 -6.14 14.25 -1.95
N ALA A 90 -5.84 14.17 -3.26
CA ALA A 90 -6.84 14.39 -4.31
C ALA A 90 -8.01 13.42 -4.19
N LEU A 91 -7.76 12.13 -3.93
CA LEU A 91 -8.81 11.13 -3.74
C LEU A 91 -9.69 11.47 -2.53
N LEU A 92 -9.09 11.76 -1.36
CA LEU A 92 -9.86 12.10 -0.16
C LEU A 92 -10.74 13.34 -0.41
N ARG A 93 -10.18 14.41 -0.96
CA ARG A 93 -10.92 15.65 -1.26
C ARG A 93 -12.03 15.44 -2.28
N SER A 94 -11.77 14.70 -3.36
CA SER A 94 -12.78 14.42 -4.41
C SER A 94 -13.93 13.56 -3.89
N LEU A 95 -13.69 12.71 -2.88
CA LEU A 95 -14.73 11.94 -2.21
C LEU A 95 -15.44 12.72 -1.08
N GLY A 96 -15.11 14.01 -0.87
CA GLY A 96 -15.68 14.84 0.20
C GLY A 96 -15.26 14.43 1.60
N LEU A 97 -14.13 13.71 1.74
CA LEU A 97 -13.65 13.20 3.01
C LEU A 97 -12.69 14.22 3.65
N SER A 98 -13.04 14.70 4.84
CA SER A 98 -12.22 15.65 5.59
C SER A 98 -11.06 14.99 6.31
N GLN A 99 -11.21 13.72 6.71
CA GLN A 99 -10.20 12.92 7.41
C GLN A 99 -10.39 11.43 7.09
N ALA A 100 -9.33 10.64 7.23
CA ALA A 100 -9.37 9.17 7.18
C ALA A 100 -8.32 8.56 8.10
N ILE A 101 -8.52 7.32 8.53
CA ILE A 101 -7.41 6.46 8.94
C ILE A 101 -6.69 6.01 7.67
N VAL A 102 -5.38 6.21 7.59
CA VAL A 102 -4.59 5.85 6.41
C VAL A 102 -3.70 4.65 6.72
N VAL A 103 -3.83 3.61 5.92
CA VAL A 103 -3.05 2.36 6.05
C VAL A 103 -2.15 2.24 4.83
N GLY A 104 -0.85 2.34 5.00
CA GLY A 104 0.11 2.19 3.93
C GLY A 104 0.96 0.94 4.09
N HIS A 105 1.11 0.17 3.00
CA HIS A 105 1.95 -1.01 2.98
C HIS A 105 3.22 -0.77 2.16
N ARG A 106 4.40 -0.98 2.76
CA ARG A 106 5.74 -0.83 2.16
C ARG A 106 5.91 0.56 1.49
N GLY A 107 6.08 0.63 0.16
CA GLY A 107 6.15 1.90 -0.56
C GLY A 107 4.91 2.78 -0.36
N GLY A 108 3.72 2.18 -0.22
CA GLY A 108 2.50 2.88 0.15
C GLY A 108 2.53 3.50 1.55
N ALA A 109 3.32 2.92 2.48
CA ALA A 109 3.52 3.50 3.81
C ALA A 109 4.29 4.83 3.75
N LEU A 110 5.24 4.96 2.81
CA LEU A 110 5.93 6.24 2.58
C LEU A 110 4.96 7.32 2.07
N ALA A 111 4.09 6.97 1.12
CA ALA A 111 3.08 7.89 0.59
C ALA A 111 2.06 8.31 1.67
N ALA A 112 1.59 7.34 2.48
CA ALA A 112 0.70 7.58 3.60
C ALA A 112 1.34 8.48 4.68
N GLY A 113 2.59 8.19 5.04
CA GLY A 113 3.34 9.00 6.00
C GLY A 113 3.63 10.40 5.49
N ARG A 114 3.97 10.54 4.19
CA ARG A 114 4.13 11.86 3.55
C ARG A 114 2.84 12.67 3.56
N LEU A 115 1.69 12.04 3.28
CA LEU A 115 0.38 12.69 3.40
C LEU A 115 0.16 13.19 4.83
N ALA A 116 0.37 12.33 5.83
CA ALA A 116 0.15 12.68 7.24
C ALA A 116 1.10 13.80 7.74
N ALA A 117 2.33 13.83 7.24
CA ALA A 117 3.30 14.88 7.55
C ALA A 117 2.93 16.24 6.94
N MET A 118 2.52 16.23 5.66
CA MET A 118 2.22 17.47 4.92
C MET A 118 0.81 17.99 5.16
N HIS A 119 -0.14 17.12 5.45
CA HIS A 119 -1.56 17.44 5.64
C HIS A 119 -2.10 16.78 6.91
N PRO A 120 -1.64 17.20 8.11
CA PRO A 120 -1.99 16.54 9.38
C PRO A 120 -3.50 16.54 9.66
N GLY A 121 -4.27 17.43 9.02
CA GLY A 121 -5.73 17.45 9.11
C GLY A 121 -6.42 16.32 8.31
N LEU A 122 -5.76 15.67 7.35
CA LEU A 122 -6.35 14.60 6.54
C LEU A 122 -6.16 13.20 7.14
N ALA A 123 -5.14 13.00 7.97
CA ALA A 123 -4.86 11.72 8.62
C ALA A 123 -5.31 11.76 10.09
N ALA A 124 -6.46 11.17 10.40
CA ALA A 124 -6.94 10.99 11.78
C ALA A 124 -6.12 9.93 12.54
N GLY A 125 -5.49 9.02 11.82
CA GLY A 125 -4.56 8.02 12.30
C GLY A 125 -3.81 7.37 11.15
N LEU A 126 -2.69 6.75 11.43
CA LEU A 126 -1.78 6.20 10.43
C LEU A 126 -1.36 4.78 10.82
N ILE A 127 -1.39 3.86 9.86
CA ILE A 127 -0.81 2.53 10.00
C ILE A 127 0.30 2.39 8.96
N LEU A 128 1.51 2.15 9.42
CA LEU A 128 2.71 1.96 8.63
C LEU A 128 3.08 0.48 8.63
N ASP A 129 2.60 -0.26 7.62
CA ASP A 129 2.82 -1.69 7.48
C ASP A 129 4.09 -1.96 6.67
N ASN A 130 5.09 -2.56 7.33
CA ASN A 130 6.41 -2.84 6.77
C ASN A 130 7.02 -1.61 6.06
N ALA A 131 6.97 -0.45 6.70
CA ALA A 131 7.44 0.80 6.10
C ALA A 131 8.96 0.80 5.88
N PRO A 132 9.46 1.15 4.68
CA PRO A 132 10.88 1.38 4.46
C PRO A 132 11.38 2.57 5.29
N PHE A 133 12.24 2.31 6.27
CA PHE A 133 12.92 3.34 7.06
C PHE A 133 14.42 3.14 6.93
N PHE A 134 14.96 3.56 5.79
CA PHE A 134 16.31 3.29 5.34
C PHE A 134 17.27 4.43 5.68
N SER A 135 18.50 4.09 6.06
CA SER A 135 19.60 5.06 6.13
C SER A 135 19.95 5.60 4.74
N ALA A 136 20.76 6.67 4.69
CA ALA A 136 21.21 7.23 3.41
C ALA A 136 22.01 6.20 2.59
N GLU A 137 22.86 5.38 3.25
CA GLU A 137 23.64 4.33 2.63
C GLU A 137 22.74 3.20 2.10
N GLU A 138 21.74 2.81 2.88
CA GLU A 138 20.77 1.80 2.46
C GLU A 138 19.95 2.26 1.27
N ARG A 139 19.55 3.56 1.22
CA ARG A 139 18.86 4.13 0.06
C ARG A 139 19.77 4.14 -1.17
N ALA A 140 20.98 4.67 -1.03
CA ALA A 140 21.97 4.69 -2.13
C ALA A 140 22.22 3.29 -2.71
N ALA A 141 22.34 2.29 -1.83
CA ALA A 141 22.53 0.90 -2.22
C ALA A 141 21.33 0.26 -2.94
N ARG A 142 20.14 0.87 -2.91
CA ARG A 142 18.92 0.37 -3.54
C ARG A 142 18.58 1.06 -4.88
N VAL A 143 19.23 2.19 -5.17
CA VAL A 143 19.07 2.86 -6.46
C VAL A 143 19.51 1.92 -7.59
N GLY A 144 18.65 1.74 -8.61
CA GLY A 144 18.92 0.87 -9.76
C GLY A 144 18.91 -0.63 -9.48
N ARG A 145 18.52 -1.08 -8.28
CA ARG A 145 18.49 -2.52 -7.94
C ARG A 145 17.29 -3.29 -8.46
N PHE A 146 16.24 -2.60 -8.82
CA PHE A 146 15.02 -3.26 -9.28
C PHE A 146 15.16 -3.65 -10.74
N PRO A 147 14.78 -4.88 -11.11
CA PRO A 147 14.90 -5.33 -12.49
C PRO A 147 14.03 -4.48 -13.40
N ASP A 148 14.53 -4.27 -14.58
CA ASP A 148 13.77 -3.64 -15.65
C ASP A 148 12.52 -4.47 -15.97
N ARG A 149 11.52 -3.78 -16.52
CA ARG A 149 10.31 -4.39 -17.03
C ARG A 149 10.66 -5.46 -18.07
N GLN A 150 10.06 -6.63 -17.94
CA GLN A 150 10.15 -7.65 -18.96
C GLN A 150 9.37 -7.23 -20.20
N ASP A 151 10.00 -7.34 -21.37
CA ASP A 151 9.32 -7.14 -22.64
C ASP A 151 8.33 -8.28 -22.90
N ILE A 152 7.32 -7.99 -23.73
CA ILE A 152 6.37 -9.01 -24.16
C ILE A 152 7.08 -9.98 -25.09
N ALA A 153 7.24 -11.22 -24.64
CA ALA A 153 7.80 -12.30 -25.45
C ALA A 153 6.72 -12.88 -26.35
N PRO A 154 7.01 -13.10 -27.66
CA PRO A 154 6.01 -13.62 -28.62
C PRO A 154 5.43 -15.00 -28.27
N ASP A 155 6.19 -15.82 -27.54
CA ASP A 155 5.78 -17.14 -27.07
C ASP A 155 5.06 -17.12 -25.70
N GLY A 156 4.87 -15.95 -25.08
CA GLY A 156 4.24 -15.81 -23.78
C GLY A 156 5.13 -16.17 -22.57
N SER A 157 6.40 -16.49 -22.78
CA SER A 157 7.33 -16.92 -21.71
C SER A 157 7.48 -15.87 -20.60
N HIS A 158 7.38 -14.56 -20.91
CA HIS A 158 7.41 -13.48 -19.93
C HIS A 158 6.39 -13.66 -18.78
N LEU A 159 5.25 -14.29 -19.03
CA LEU A 159 4.23 -14.57 -18.00
C LEU A 159 4.70 -15.65 -17.02
N THR A 160 5.25 -16.75 -17.55
CA THR A 160 5.76 -17.87 -16.76
C THR A 160 7.05 -17.51 -16.04
N ASP A 161 7.91 -16.70 -16.66
CA ASP A 161 9.13 -16.19 -16.03
C ASP A 161 8.80 -15.29 -14.86
N ARG A 162 7.81 -14.40 -15.02
CA ARG A 162 7.34 -13.55 -13.91
C ARG A 162 6.72 -14.36 -12.79
N TRP A 163 5.88 -15.34 -13.10
CA TRP A 163 5.30 -16.26 -12.12
C TRP A 163 6.40 -16.98 -11.32
N THR A 164 7.38 -17.55 -12.01
CA THR A 164 8.51 -18.26 -11.40
C THR A 164 9.35 -17.34 -10.52
N TRP A 165 9.57 -16.10 -10.98
CA TRP A 165 10.30 -15.09 -10.22
C TRP A 165 9.54 -14.74 -8.93
N VAL A 166 8.22 -14.50 -9.01
CA VAL A 166 7.38 -14.18 -7.84
C VAL A 166 7.42 -15.32 -6.82
N ARG A 167 7.31 -16.58 -7.27
CA ARG A 167 7.45 -17.77 -6.39
C ARG A 167 8.80 -17.81 -5.68
N ARG A 168 9.87 -17.43 -6.35
CA ARG A 168 11.23 -17.47 -5.79
C ARG A 168 11.50 -16.38 -4.76
N VAL A 169 10.94 -15.17 -4.96
CA VAL A 169 11.24 -14.00 -4.11
C VAL A 169 10.16 -13.68 -3.09
N GLY A 170 8.98 -14.25 -3.26
CA GLY A 170 7.87 -14.13 -2.33
C GLY A 170 8.07 -15.01 -1.09
N ASP A 171 7.13 -14.92 -0.17
CA ASP A 171 7.08 -15.83 0.97
C ASP A 171 6.79 -17.26 0.45
N PRO A 172 7.51 -18.30 0.92
CA PRO A 172 7.26 -19.69 0.50
C PRO A 172 5.81 -20.15 0.69
N ASP A 173 5.11 -19.59 1.66
CA ASP A 173 3.74 -19.95 2.01
C ASP A 173 2.68 -19.21 1.18
N TRP A 174 3.08 -18.36 0.22
CA TRP A 174 2.11 -17.65 -0.63
C TRP A 174 1.24 -18.63 -1.43
N SER A 175 -0.08 -18.42 -1.35
CA SER A 175 -1.04 -19.14 -2.17
C SER A 175 -0.87 -18.85 -3.66
N ASP A 176 -1.42 -19.73 -4.50
CA ASP A 176 -1.47 -19.49 -5.95
C ASP A 176 -2.21 -18.21 -6.29
N GLU A 177 -3.23 -17.84 -5.51
CA GLU A 177 -3.96 -16.58 -5.68
C GLU A 177 -3.06 -15.37 -5.46
N THR A 178 -2.27 -15.35 -4.39
CA THR A 178 -1.33 -14.26 -4.08
C THR A 178 -0.27 -14.13 -5.17
N VAL A 179 0.31 -15.24 -5.62
CA VAL A 179 1.28 -15.23 -6.73
C VAL A 179 0.64 -14.75 -8.02
N HIS A 180 -0.61 -15.15 -8.29
CA HIS A 180 -1.35 -14.71 -9.46
C HIS A 180 -1.62 -13.21 -9.43
N ILE A 181 -2.07 -12.66 -8.29
CA ILE A 181 -2.27 -11.21 -8.10
C ILE A 181 -0.94 -10.46 -8.31
N ALA A 182 0.14 -10.91 -7.67
CA ALA A 182 1.45 -10.29 -7.81
C ALA A 182 2.00 -10.34 -9.24
N THR A 183 1.68 -11.41 -9.98
CA THR A 183 2.07 -11.54 -11.39
C THR A 183 1.26 -10.61 -12.28
N LEU A 184 -0.07 -10.59 -12.13
CA LEU A 184 -0.94 -9.74 -12.96
C LEU A 184 -0.67 -8.25 -12.72
N THR A 185 -0.60 -7.82 -11.46
CA THR A 185 -0.37 -6.42 -11.13
C THR A 185 0.98 -5.91 -11.63
N TYR A 186 1.98 -6.78 -11.72
CA TYR A 186 3.26 -6.45 -12.33
C TYR A 186 3.13 -5.99 -13.79
N PHE A 187 2.21 -6.54 -14.56
CA PHE A 187 1.99 -6.16 -15.96
C PHE A 187 1.01 -4.98 -16.14
N MET A 188 0.38 -4.53 -15.06
CA MET A 188 -0.54 -3.39 -15.05
C MET A 188 0.14 -2.08 -14.64
N HIS A 189 1.38 -1.87 -15.10
CA HIS A 189 2.16 -0.69 -14.74
C HIS A 189 2.22 0.33 -15.84
N GLY A 190 2.51 1.58 -15.41
CA GLY A 190 2.92 2.67 -16.26
C GLY A 190 4.21 2.38 -17.04
N PRO A 191 4.70 3.36 -17.81
CA PRO A 191 5.77 3.16 -18.79
C PRO A 191 7.17 2.99 -18.19
N TRP A 192 7.34 3.09 -16.87
CA TRP A 192 8.66 3.04 -16.23
C TRP A 192 9.24 1.63 -16.21
N LYS A 193 10.51 1.54 -16.53
CA LYS A 193 11.22 0.26 -16.58
C LYS A 193 11.24 -0.45 -15.22
N GLU A 194 11.51 0.31 -14.15
CA GLU A 194 11.62 -0.20 -12.77
C GLU A 194 10.27 -0.27 -12.02
N HIS A 195 9.13 -0.13 -12.72
CA HIS A 195 7.79 -0.23 -12.12
C HIS A 195 7.52 0.73 -10.94
N GLY A 196 8.11 1.92 -10.98
CA GLY A 196 7.95 2.93 -9.93
C GLY A 196 8.71 2.64 -8.62
N HIS A 197 9.53 1.61 -8.58
CA HIS A 197 10.33 1.29 -7.39
C HIS A 197 11.38 2.35 -7.06
N SER A 198 11.86 3.14 -8.03
CA SER A 198 12.80 4.25 -7.82
C SER A 198 12.29 5.27 -6.81
N ALA A 199 10.97 5.48 -6.73
CA ALA A 199 10.37 6.40 -5.78
C ALA A 199 10.72 6.08 -4.31
N ILE A 200 10.98 4.81 -3.98
CA ILE A 200 11.24 4.37 -2.60
C ILE A 200 12.63 4.80 -2.11
N PRO A 201 13.76 4.42 -2.75
CA PRO A 201 15.08 4.83 -2.29
C PRO A 201 15.39 6.31 -2.52
N GLU A 202 14.74 6.97 -3.48
CA GLU A 202 14.88 8.41 -3.72
C GLU A 202 14.24 9.26 -2.61
N HIS A 203 13.31 8.71 -1.84
CA HIS A 203 12.63 9.42 -0.77
C HIS A 203 13.31 9.21 0.59
N ASP A 204 13.68 10.31 1.25
CA ASP A 204 14.09 10.29 2.66
C ASP A 204 12.86 10.40 3.55
N PHE A 205 12.54 9.32 4.28
CA PHE A 205 11.36 9.28 5.14
C PHE A 205 11.58 9.88 6.53
N HIS A 206 12.84 10.13 6.96
CA HIS A 206 13.15 10.65 8.29
C HIS A 206 12.50 12.01 8.58
N PRO A 207 12.52 13.01 7.65
CA PRO A 207 11.84 14.27 7.85
C PRO A 207 10.33 14.15 8.01
N ASP A 208 9.68 13.22 7.27
CA ASP A 208 8.24 13.01 7.39
C ASP A 208 7.90 12.41 8.75
N VAL A 209 8.63 11.38 9.19
CA VAL A 209 8.47 10.74 10.51
C VAL A 209 8.56 11.76 11.65
N ALA A 210 9.45 12.73 11.55
CA ALA A 210 9.59 13.81 12.54
C ALA A 210 8.36 14.76 12.56
N GLN A 211 7.61 14.86 11.47
CA GLN A 211 6.47 15.78 11.32
C GLN A 211 5.10 15.12 11.56
N ILE A 212 4.99 13.81 11.56
CA ILE A 212 3.74 13.08 11.82
C ILE A 212 3.27 13.33 13.25
N ARG A 213 2.01 13.75 13.40
CA ARG A 213 1.37 14.12 14.68
C ARG A 213 0.19 13.25 15.06
N CYS A 214 -0.44 12.56 14.11
CA CYS A 214 -1.58 11.68 14.40
C CYS A 214 -1.13 10.43 15.14
N PRO A 215 -2.05 9.75 15.87
CA PRO A 215 -1.82 8.41 16.37
C PRO A 215 -1.30 7.49 15.26
N THR A 216 -0.27 6.71 15.56
CA THR A 216 0.36 5.86 14.55
C THR A 216 0.61 4.46 15.09
N LEU A 217 0.32 3.44 14.27
CA LEU A 217 0.66 2.04 14.50
C LEU A 217 1.72 1.61 13.46
N ILE A 218 2.82 1.07 13.94
CA ILE A 218 3.80 0.36 13.12
C ILE A 218 3.42 -1.12 13.11
N VAL A 219 3.27 -1.71 11.93
CA VAL A 219 3.13 -3.15 11.76
C VAL A 219 4.41 -3.67 11.11
N ALA A 220 5.04 -4.68 11.71
CA ALA A 220 6.27 -5.28 11.21
C ALA A 220 6.12 -6.80 11.09
N SER A 221 6.28 -7.33 9.90
CA SER A 221 6.17 -8.78 9.61
C SER A 221 7.53 -9.44 9.65
N ARG A 222 7.69 -10.50 10.46
CA ARG A 222 9.00 -11.08 10.84
C ARG A 222 9.79 -11.66 9.67
N THR A 223 9.11 -12.17 8.65
CA THR A 223 9.78 -12.73 7.44
C THR A 223 9.85 -11.73 6.29
N ASP A 224 9.43 -10.46 6.50
CA ASP A 224 9.63 -9.41 5.49
C ASP A 224 11.12 -9.04 5.40
N PRO A 225 11.71 -8.96 4.20
CA PRO A 225 13.12 -8.57 4.01
C PRO A 225 13.51 -7.20 4.60
N ILE A 226 12.53 -6.37 4.95
CA ILE A 226 12.77 -5.07 5.58
C ILE A 226 12.23 -5.00 7.02
N PHE A 227 12.05 -6.14 7.69
CA PHE A 227 11.58 -6.22 9.08
C PHE A 227 12.33 -5.27 10.03
N ASP A 228 13.66 -5.19 9.90
CA ASP A 228 14.48 -4.31 10.74
C ASP A 228 14.18 -2.81 10.53
N SER A 229 13.61 -2.40 9.39
CA SER A 229 13.09 -1.04 9.20
C SER A 229 11.99 -0.71 10.21
N GLY A 230 11.07 -1.63 10.46
CA GLY A 230 10.00 -1.45 11.45
C GLY A 230 10.55 -1.28 12.87
N ARG A 231 11.56 -2.06 13.24
CA ARG A 231 12.23 -1.94 14.55
C ARG A 231 12.98 -0.62 14.71
N ARG A 232 13.69 -0.17 13.66
CA ARG A 232 14.35 1.15 13.68
C ARG A 232 13.35 2.29 13.74
N LEU A 233 12.23 2.18 13.04
CA LEU A 233 11.15 3.15 13.10
C LEU A 233 10.53 3.23 14.50
N GLN A 234 10.29 2.09 15.16
CA GLN A 234 9.84 2.03 16.55
C GLN A 234 10.87 2.66 17.51
N ALA A 235 12.15 2.44 17.29
CA ALA A 235 13.19 3.08 18.11
C ALA A 235 13.23 4.60 17.91
N ALA A 236 12.96 5.10 16.70
CA ALA A 236 12.88 6.53 16.39
C ALA A 236 11.60 7.20 16.93
N ARG A 237 10.51 6.43 17.04
CA ARG A 237 9.19 6.90 17.54
C ARG A 237 8.64 5.92 18.57
N PRO A 238 9.21 5.88 19.79
CA PRO A 238 8.75 4.99 20.86
C PRO A 238 7.36 5.34 21.39
N ASP A 239 6.84 6.51 21.04
CA ASP A 239 5.48 6.98 21.32
C ASP A 239 4.41 6.33 20.42
N TRP A 240 4.80 5.68 19.32
CA TRP A 240 3.89 5.00 18.42
C TRP A 240 3.58 3.58 18.87
N GLU A 241 2.39 3.10 18.54
CA GLU A 241 2.02 1.70 18.76
C GLU A 241 2.83 0.78 17.83
N TYR A 242 3.13 -0.44 18.31
CA TYR A 242 3.91 -1.41 17.54
C TYR A 242 3.31 -2.80 17.62
N ALA A 243 3.17 -3.45 16.48
CA ALA A 243 2.70 -4.83 16.36
C ALA A 243 3.63 -5.65 15.47
N GLU A 244 4.10 -6.79 15.96
CA GLU A 244 4.83 -7.78 15.17
C GLU A 244 3.89 -8.87 14.66
N LEU A 245 4.03 -9.22 13.38
CA LEU A 245 3.30 -10.30 12.74
C LEU A 245 4.27 -11.43 12.33
N PRO A 246 3.83 -12.69 12.36
CA PRO A 246 4.74 -13.83 12.17
C PRO A 246 5.12 -14.10 10.70
N GLY A 247 4.39 -13.51 9.74
CA GLY A 247 4.60 -13.74 8.30
C GLY A 247 5.42 -12.66 7.61
N GLY A 248 5.28 -12.59 6.28
CA GLY A 248 5.94 -11.64 5.39
C GLY A 248 4.95 -10.67 4.72
N PRO A 249 5.32 -10.06 3.58
CA PRO A 249 4.52 -8.99 2.95
C PRO A 249 3.21 -9.46 2.32
N GLY A 250 2.95 -10.77 2.24
CA GLY A 250 1.71 -11.35 1.72
C GLY A 250 0.59 -11.51 2.73
N MET A 251 0.82 -11.23 4.01
CA MET A 251 -0.17 -11.50 5.08
C MET A 251 -1.53 -10.86 4.85
N VAL A 252 -1.58 -9.70 4.21
CA VAL A 252 -2.84 -9.01 3.87
C VAL A 252 -3.74 -9.83 2.92
N LEU A 253 -3.19 -10.83 2.24
CA LEU A 253 -3.91 -11.78 1.38
C LEU A 253 -4.03 -13.14 2.07
N ASP A 254 -2.90 -13.80 2.36
CA ASP A 254 -2.86 -15.20 2.76
C ASP A 254 -3.14 -15.44 4.26
N ARG A 255 -2.83 -14.47 5.11
CA ARG A 255 -3.01 -14.55 6.57
C ARG A 255 -3.83 -13.36 7.07
N ILE A 256 -4.92 -13.09 6.36
CA ILE A 256 -5.73 -11.89 6.55
C ILE A 256 -6.25 -11.74 7.98
N GLU A 257 -6.62 -12.81 8.66
CA GLU A 257 -7.17 -12.73 10.02
C GLU A 257 -6.11 -12.27 11.04
N GLU A 258 -4.85 -12.65 10.82
CA GLU A 258 -3.75 -12.20 11.67
C GLU A 258 -3.36 -10.75 11.38
N TRP A 259 -3.39 -10.37 10.09
CA TRP A 259 -3.09 -9.01 9.66
C TRP A 259 -4.18 -8.02 10.09
N ILE A 260 -5.44 -8.39 9.93
CA ILE A 260 -6.58 -7.47 10.12
C ILE A 260 -6.85 -7.18 11.62
N ALA A 261 -6.50 -8.09 12.53
CA ALA A 261 -6.81 -7.95 13.95
C ALA A 261 -6.17 -6.68 14.57
N PRO A 262 -4.86 -6.45 14.51
CA PRO A 262 -4.26 -5.21 15.03
C PRO A 262 -4.71 -3.98 14.24
N VAL A 263 -4.95 -4.10 12.94
CA VAL A 263 -5.42 -3.01 12.07
C VAL A 263 -6.80 -2.53 12.53
N ILE A 264 -7.79 -3.42 12.69
CA ILE A 264 -9.13 -3.06 13.17
C ILE A 264 -9.07 -2.55 14.61
N GLY A 265 -8.25 -3.16 15.46
CA GLY A 265 -8.05 -2.69 16.84
C GLY A 265 -7.64 -1.21 16.89
N PHE A 266 -6.63 -0.85 16.10
CA PHE A 266 -6.16 0.53 15.99
C PHE A 266 -7.21 1.47 15.38
N ILE A 267 -7.88 1.04 14.29
CA ILE A 267 -8.93 1.83 13.63
C ILE A 267 -10.04 2.18 14.62
N ARG A 268 -10.58 1.20 15.35
CA ARG A 268 -11.65 1.41 16.34
C ARG A 268 -11.26 2.41 17.44
N LYS A 269 -10.02 2.31 17.94
CA LYS A 269 -9.50 3.20 18.98
C LYS A 269 -9.41 4.66 18.52
N ASN A 270 -9.08 4.89 17.23
CA ASN A 270 -8.74 6.22 16.72
C ASN A 270 -9.79 6.81 15.76
N SER A 271 -10.90 6.13 15.48
CA SER A 271 -11.95 6.61 14.57
C SER A 271 -13.04 7.45 15.25
N VAL A 272 -13.04 7.55 16.57
CA VAL A 272 -14.11 8.24 17.36
C VAL A 272 -14.22 9.73 17.02
N SER A 273 -13.18 10.34 16.47
CA SER A 273 -13.12 11.76 16.08
C SER A 273 -13.43 12.02 14.60
N ILE A 274 -13.68 10.99 13.80
CA ILE A 274 -13.97 11.13 12.36
C ILE A 274 -15.49 11.28 12.19
N GLN A 275 -15.94 12.50 11.88
CA GLN A 275 -17.33 12.82 11.54
C GLN A 275 -17.53 12.91 10.02
#